data_0d85d52479c9e5fdeb4d6d717881105c
#
_entry.id   0d85d52479c9e5fdeb4d6d717881105c
#
_cell.length_a   1.000
_cell.length_b   1.000
_cell.length_c   1.000
_cell.angle_alpha   90.00
_cell.angle_beta   90.00
_cell.angle_gamma   90.00
#
_symmetry.space_group_name_H-M   'P 1'
#
loop_
_entity.id
_entity.type
_entity.pdbx_description
1 polymer ?
#
loop_
_entity_poly.entity_id
_entity_poly.type
_entity_poly.pdbx_seq_one_letter_code
_entity_poly.pdbx_strand_id
1 'polypeptide(L)'
;MKAIMTVTAPDRVGIIASVCTLLASMGVNILDINQTVMDGIFTMTLLVDTSTSSHKFDEIQSALRERGESEKLNIHIQRADIFNAMHRV
;
A
#
# COMPACT_ATOMS: atom_id res chain seq x y z
N MET A 1 -13.76 -4.10 -0.19
CA MET A 1 -13.02 -4.45 -1.42
C MET A 1 -11.56 -4.69 -1.07
N LYS A 2 -10.98 -5.74 -1.60
CA LYS A 2 -9.56 -6.02 -1.42
C LYS A 2 -8.71 -5.29 -2.44
N ALA A 3 -7.52 -4.87 -2.03
CA ALA A 3 -6.58 -4.17 -2.88
C ALA A 3 -5.15 -4.64 -2.60
N ILE A 4 -4.31 -4.55 -3.61
CA ILE A 4 -2.88 -4.83 -3.50
C ILE A 4 -2.14 -3.50 -3.51
N MET A 5 -1.28 -3.32 -2.53
CA MET A 5 -0.47 -2.11 -2.41
C MET A 5 1.00 -2.47 -2.44
N THR A 6 1.79 -1.69 -3.18
CA THR A 6 3.24 -1.87 -3.23
C THR A 6 3.94 -0.59 -2.81
N VAL A 7 5.02 -0.74 -2.04
CA VAL A 7 5.86 0.37 -1.60
C VAL A 7 7.30 0.02 -1.93
N THR A 8 7.99 0.91 -2.65
CA THR A 8 9.42 0.76 -2.93
C THR A 8 10.13 2.05 -2.59
N ALA A 9 11.29 1.95 -1.98
CA ALA A 9 12.08 3.12 -1.59
C ALA A 9 13.50 2.67 -1.20
N PRO A 10 14.48 3.59 -1.20
CA PRO A 10 15.74 3.31 -0.51
C PRO A 10 15.45 2.95 0.94
N ASP A 11 16.09 1.90 1.45
CA ASP A 11 15.80 1.41 2.79
C ASP A 11 16.16 2.45 3.86
N ARG A 12 15.24 2.67 4.78
CA ARG A 12 15.44 3.55 5.93
C ARG A 12 14.46 3.22 7.05
N VAL A 13 14.77 3.69 8.25
CA VAL A 13 13.92 3.51 9.42
C VAL A 13 12.59 4.26 9.23
N GLY A 14 11.51 3.63 9.62
CA GLY A 14 10.20 4.29 9.72
C GLY A 14 9.28 4.11 8.53
N ILE A 15 9.71 3.45 7.43
CA ILE A 15 8.86 3.27 6.25
C ILE A 15 7.58 2.50 6.61
N ILE A 16 7.72 1.36 7.28
CA ILE A 16 6.58 0.50 7.64
C ILE A 16 5.63 1.27 8.56
N ALA A 17 6.18 1.93 9.57
CA ALA A 17 5.38 2.68 10.53
C ALA A 17 4.59 3.80 9.84
N SER A 18 5.22 4.55 8.93
CA SER A 18 4.57 5.62 8.21
C SER A 18 3.39 5.13 7.39
N VAL A 19 3.60 4.07 6.61
CA VAL A 19 2.56 3.53 5.72
C VAL A 19 1.43 2.89 6.52
N CYS A 20 1.77 2.05 7.51
CA CYS A 20 0.77 1.34 8.30
C CYS A 20 -0.05 2.29 9.17
N THR A 21 0.57 3.34 9.72
CA THR A 21 -0.14 4.35 10.50
C THR A 21 -1.15 5.10 9.63
N LEU A 22 -0.75 5.44 8.41
CA LEU A 22 -1.66 6.12 7.47
C LEU A 22 -2.85 5.22 7.13
N LEU A 23 -2.62 3.96 6.81
CA LEU A 23 -3.69 3.01 6.52
C LEU A 23 -4.63 2.86 7.70
N ALA A 24 -4.09 2.72 8.91
CA ALA A 24 -4.89 2.61 10.12
C ALA A 24 -5.75 3.87 10.35
N SER A 25 -5.18 5.06 10.09
CA SER A 25 -5.90 6.32 10.27
C SER A 25 -7.09 6.44 9.31
N MET A 26 -7.04 5.76 8.18
CA MET A 26 -8.13 5.74 7.19
C MET A 26 -9.08 4.57 7.40
N GLY A 27 -8.85 3.72 8.40
CA GLY A 27 -9.68 2.56 8.66
C GLY A 27 -9.48 1.41 7.68
N VAL A 28 -8.36 1.38 6.98
CA VAL A 28 -8.02 0.31 6.04
C VAL A 28 -7.38 -0.84 6.82
N ASN A 29 -7.89 -2.05 6.63
CA ASN A 29 -7.40 -3.23 7.32
C ASN A 29 -6.32 -3.93 6.50
N ILE A 30 -5.19 -4.24 7.12
CA ILE A 30 -4.10 -4.98 6.48
C ILE A 30 -4.36 -6.47 6.71
N LEU A 31 -4.51 -7.22 5.62
CA LEU A 31 -4.76 -8.67 5.67
C LEU A 31 -3.47 -9.48 5.61
N ASP A 32 -2.49 -9.00 4.86
CA ASP A 32 -1.22 -9.69 4.69
C ASP A 32 -0.16 -8.68 4.27
N ILE A 33 1.09 -8.97 4.61
CA ILE A 33 2.20 -8.10 4.31
C ILE A 33 3.45 -8.94 4.04
N ASN A 34 4.18 -8.58 3.00
CA ASN A 34 5.45 -9.20 2.64
C ASN A 34 6.45 -8.09 2.36
N GLN A 35 7.65 -8.21 2.91
CA GLN A 35 8.67 -7.19 2.76
C GLN A 35 10.03 -7.81 2.52
N THR A 36 10.84 -7.15 1.70
CA THR A 36 12.23 -7.55 1.44
C THR A 36 13.10 -6.32 1.30
N VAL A 37 14.39 -6.51 1.58
CA VAL A 37 15.40 -5.51 1.27
C VAL A 37 16.42 -6.18 0.37
N MET A 38 16.66 -5.59 -0.79
CA MET A 38 17.59 -6.12 -1.76
C MET A 38 18.46 -4.97 -2.28
N ASP A 39 19.76 -5.08 -2.07
CA ASP A 39 20.73 -4.08 -2.53
C ASP A 39 20.36 -2.65 -2.07
N GLY A 40 19.95 -2.53 -0.79
CA GLY A 40 19.58 -1.24 -0.21
C GLY A 40 18.21 -0.72 -0.62
N ILE A 41 17.44 -1.48 -1.39
CA ILE A 41 16.09 -1.10 -1.81
C ILE A 41 15.08 -1.89 -1.00
N PHE A 42 14.22 -1.16 -0.30
CA PHE A 42 13.09 -1.73 0.46
C PHE A 42 11.90 -1.92 -0.47
N THR A 43 11.30 -3.11 -0.43
CA THR A 43 10.08 -3.42 -1.18
C THR A 43 9.07 -4.05 -0.23
N MET A 44 7.85 -3.54 -0.24
CA MET A 44 6.77 -4.06 0.60
C MET A 44 5.52 -4.23 -0.25
N THR A 45 4.87 -5.39 -0.13
CA THR A 45 3.59 -5.68 -0.77
C THR A 45 2.57 -5.98 0.32
N LEU A 46 1.43 -5.32 0.26
CA LEU A 46 0.36 -5.49 1.24
C LEU A 46 -0.93 -5.89 0.53
N LEU A 47 -1.63 -6.85 1.12
CA LEU A 47 -3.02 -7.12 0.78
C LEU A 47 -3.87 -6.40 1.83
N VAL A 48 -4.73 -5.50 1.38
CA VAL A 48 -5.56 -4.70 2.28
C VAL A 48 -7.03 -4.85 1.94
N ASP A 49 -7.88 -4.60 2.94
CA ASP A 49 -9.33 -4.54 2.75
C ASP A 49 -9.80 -3.13 3.05
N THR A 50 -10.41 -2.48 2.08
CA THR A 50 -10.89 -1.11 2.19
C THR A 50 -12.35 -1.04 2.65
N SER A 51 -13.03 -2.18 2.79
CA SER A 51 -14.45 -2.19 3.16
C SER A 51 -14.72 -1.62 4.55
N THR A 52 -13.71 -1.64 5.43
CA THR A 52 -13.82 -1.07 6.78
C THR A 52 -13.52 0.43 6.83
N SER A 53 -13.09 1.01 5.71
CA SER A 53 -12.78 2.43 5.61
C SER A 53 -14.04 3.23 5.27
N SER A 54 -14.17 4.42 5.85
CA SER A 54 -15.20 5.39 5.47
C SER A 54 -14.81 6.20 4.23
N HIS A 55 -13.57 6.08 3.79
CA HIS A 55 -13.06 6.79 2.61
C HIS A 55 -13.32 5.99 1.34
N LYS A 56 -13.52 6.70 0.23
CA LYS A 56 -13.60 6.07 -1.09
C LYS A 56 -12.21 5.63 -1.54
N PHE A 57 -12.18 4.67 -2.47
CA PHE A 57 -10.91 4.13 -2.95
C PHE A 57 -10.00 5.21 -3.53
N ASP A 58 -10.54 6.15 -4.30
CA ASP A 58 -9.75 7.23 -4.89
C ASP A 58 -9.19 8.19 -3.82
N GLU A 59 -9.91 8.37 -2.71
CA GLU A 59 -9.40 9.15 -1.59
C GLU A 59 -8.23 8.46 -0.91
N ILE A 60 -8.33 7.15 -0.72
CA ILE A 60 -7.24 6.34 -0.16
C ILE A 60 -6.03 6.41 -1.09
N GLN A 61 -6.26 6.25 -2.39
CA GLN A 61 -5.21 6.31 -3.40
C GLN A 61 -4.49 7.66 -3.39
N SER A 62 -5.25 8.75 -3.29
CA SER A 62 -4.68 10.10 -3.22
C SER A 62 -3.86 10.32 -1.96
N ALA A 63 -4.36 9.87 -0.81
CA ALA A 63 -3.65 10.01 0.46
C ALA A 63 -2.31 9.25 0.43
N LEU A 64 -2.30 8.06 -0.13
CA LEU A 64 -1.08 7.25 -0.26
C LEU A 64 -0.08 7.92 -1.22
N ARG A 65 -0.57 8.47 -2.32
CA ARG A 65 0.29 9.18 -3.27
C ARG A 65 0.92 10.41 -2.62
N GLU A 66 0.15 11.19 -1.88
CA GLU A 66 0.66 12.36 -1.17
C GLU A 66 1.72 11.98 -0.14
N ARG A 67 1.49 10.91 0.60
CA ARG A 67 2.48 10.42 1.56
C ARG A 67 3.75 9.97 0.85
N GLY A 68 3.61 9.31 -0.29
CA GLY A 68 4.74 8.89 -1.10
C GLY A 68 5.57 10.07 -1.58
N GLU A 69 4.92 11.12 -2.08
CA GLU A 69 5.61 12.32 -2.53
C GLU A 69 6.30 13.04 -1.37
N SER A 70 5.61 13.16 -0.24
CA SER A 70 6.13 13.83 0.95
C SER A 70 7.35 13.13 1.53
N GLU A 71 7.36 11.80 1.53
CA GLU A 71 8.40 10.99 2.17
C GLU A 71 9.33 10.29 1.18
N LYS A 72 9.18 10.58 -0.11
CA LYS A 72 9.99 9.98 -1.18
C LYS A 72 9.85 8.46 -1.21
N LEU A 73 8.62 8.00 -1.07
CA LEU A 73 8.24 6.59 -1.21
C LEU A 73 7.48 6.42 -2.51
N ASN A 74 7.76 5.36 -3.24
CA ASN A 74 6.99 5.01 -4.42
C ASN A 74 5.87 4.06 -3.97
N ILE A 75 4.64 4.58 -3.88
CA ILE A 75 3.49 3.83 -3.37
C ILE A 75 2.45 3.70 -4.49
N HIS A 76 2.04 2.46 -4.75
CA HIS A 76 0.96 2.15 -5.68
C HIS A 76 -0.07 1.28 -5.00
N ILE A 77 -1.35 1.52 -5.30
CA ILE A 77 -2.44 0.67 -4.83
C ILE A 77 -3.37 0.39 -6.00
N GLN A 78 -3.78 -0.87 -6.14
CA GLN A 78 -4.67 -1.33 -7.19
C GLN A 78 -5.70 -2.29 -6.60
N ARG A 79 -6.91 -2.29 -7.17
CA ARG A 79 -7.95 -3.22 -6.77
C ARG A 79 -7.51 -4.65 -7.06
N ALA A 80 -7.74 -5.56 -6.11
CA ALA A 80 -7.29 -6.94 -6.25
C ALA A 80 -8.00 -7.67 -7.39
N ASP A 81 -9.23 -7.30 -7.71
CA ASP A 81 -9.98 -7.92 -8.81
C ASP A 81 -9.33 -7.66 -10.18
N ILE A 82 -8.57 -6.59 -10.32
CA ILE A 82 -7.81 -6.33 -11.54
C ILE A 82 -6.75 -7.41 -11.74
N PHE A 83 -6.05 -7.79 -10.66
CA PHE A 83 -5.07 -8.87 -10.72
C PHE A 83 -5.71 -10.21 -11.03
N ASN A 84 -6.87 -10.49 -10.45
CA ASN A 84 -7.61 -11.73 -10.74
C ASN A 84 -8.01 -11.80 -12.21
N ALA A 85 -8.45 -10.69 -12.79
CA ALA A 85 -8.80 -10.63 -14.21
C ALA A 85 -7.57 -10.88 -15.09
N MET A 86 -6.40 -10.38 -14.68
CA MET A 86 -5.15 -10.58 -15.43
C MET A 86 -4.64 -12.02 -15.33
N HIS A 87 -4.96 -12.72 -14.25
CA HIS A 87 -4.57 -14.11 -14.04
C HIS A 87 -5.43 -15.11 -14.79
N ARG A 88 -6.52 -14.68 -15.35
CA ARG A 88 -7.38 -15.55 -16.15
C ARG A 88 -6.78 -15.70 -17.53
N VAL A 89 -6.29 -16.86 -17.74
CA VAL A 89 -5.79 -17.25 -19.06
C VAL A 89 -6.82 -18.13 -19.73
#